data_1c50977a039adcb480868f316ca9b6a5
#
_entry.id   1c50977a039adcb480868f316ca9b6a5
#
_cell.length_a   1.000
_cell.length_b   1.000
_cell.length_c   1.000
_cell.angle_alpha   90.00
_cell.angle_beta   90.00
_cell.angle_gamma   90.00
#
_symmetry.space_group_name_H-M   'P 1'
#
loop_
_entity.id
_entity.type
_entity.pdbx_description
1 polymer ?
#
loop_
_entity_poly.entity_id
_entity_poly.type
_entity_poly.pdbx_seq_one_letter_code
_entity_poly.pdbx_strand_id
1 'polypeptide(L)'
;MTLATDWVTISALATAAGTLVLAVATFASVRSANRAARTAELTLLAGLRPLLLPSRLEDPTQKVTFVDDRTLVVGGGEGAGEFIGEAVYLAASLRNVGSGIAVLHGWRFYPERRTQTDPPGLDEFTRLTRDLYLAAGEVGFWQGSFRDAAAPGFAEARAAIESRGDWTVDLLYGDAEGGQRMISRYAMVPREDGGWLAQAGRHWNVDRDDPR
;
A
#
# COMPACT_ATOMS: atom_id res chain seq x y z
N MET A 1 -42.96 -67.03 -1.81
CA MET A 1 -42.77 -65.79 -2.64
C MET A 1 -42.26 -64.57 -1.85
N THR A 2 -41.93 -64.71 -0.57
CA THR A 2 -41.52 -63.60 0.34
C THR A 2 -40.01 -63.31 0.39
N LEU A 3 -39.16 -64.31 0.22
CA LEU A 3 -37.68 -64.11 0.37
C LEU A 3 -37.01 -63.25 -0.71
N ALA A 4 -37.55 -63.24 -1.95
CA ALA A 4 -36.98 -62.44 -3.04
C ALA A 4 -37.22 -60.90 -2.84
N THR A 5 -38.37 -60.56 -2.25
CA THR A 5 -38.80 -59.19 -1.98
C THR A 5 -37.92 -58.57 -0.87
N ASP A 6 -37.54 -59.35 0.14
CA ASP A 6 -36.69 -58.88 1.25
C ASP A 6 -35.26 -58.56 0.79
N TRP A 7 -34.69 -59.36 -0.12
CA TRP A 7 -33.34 -59.07 -0.67
C TRP A 7 -33.28 -57.79 -1.52
N VAL A 8 -34.30 -57.53 -2.31
CA VAL A 8 -34.39 -56.29 -3.11
C VAL A 8 -34.49 -55.07 -2.20
N THR A 9 -35.27 -55.15 -1.14
CA THR A 9 -35.44 -54.08 -0.18
C THR A 9 -34.13 -53.80 0.59
N ILE A 10 -33.46 -54.89 1.02
CA ILE A 10 -32.15 -54.77 1.74
C ILE A 10 -31.09 -54.15 0.84
N SER A 11 -31.00 -54.59 -0.42
CA SER A 11 -30.00 -54.02 -1.36
C SER A 11 -30.32 -52.56 -1.70
N ALA A 12 -31.60 -52.17 -1.85
CA ALA A 12 -31.99 -50.79 -2.06
C ALA A 12 -31.63 -49.89 -0.86
N LEU A 13 -31.88 -50.36 0.36
CA LEU A 13 -31.50 -49.66 1.58
C LEU A 13 -29.98 -49.51 1.73
N ALA A 14 -29.23 -50.56 1.44
CA ALA A 14 -27.77 -50.52 1.46
C ALA A 14 -27.20 -49.51 0.44
N THR A 15 -27.79 -49.51 -0.78
CA THR A 15 -27.40 -48.54 -1.82
C THR A 15 -27.75 -47.12 -1.40
N ALA A 16 -28.94 -46.89 -0.86
CA ALA A 16 -29.34 -45.56 -0.37
C ALA A 16 -28.44 -45.07 0.77
N ALA A 17 -28.11 -45.93 1.73
CA ALA A 17 -27.19 -45.60 2.82
C ALA A 17 -25.77 -45.30 2.29
N GLY A 18 -25.26 -46.11 1.36
CA GLY A 18 -23.96 -45.88 0.72
C GLY A 18 -23.93 -44.56 -0.03
N THR A 19 -25.01 -44.24 -0.79
CA THR A 19 -25.10 -42.95 -1.50
C THR A 19 -25.15 -41.76 -0.54
N LEU A 20 -25.87 -41.89 0.58
CA LEU A 20 -25.90 -40.84 1.61
C LEU A 20 -24.53 -40.59 2.25
N VAL A 21 -23.83 -41.68 2.62
CA VAL A 21 -22.46 -41.59 3.16
C VAL A 21 -21.52 -40.90 2.15
N LEU A 22 -21.59 -41.31 0.88
CA LEU A 22 -20.80 -40.67 -0.18
C LEU A 22 -21.12 -39.17 -0.33
N ALA A 23 -22.42 -38.82 -0.32
CA ALA A 23 -22.84 -37.43 -0.41
C ALA A 23 -22.31 -36.58 0.75
N VAL A 24 -22.39 -37.08 1.99
CA VAL A 24 -21.85 -36.42 3.18
C VAL A 24 -20.32 -36.29 3.09
N ALA A 25 -19.61 -37.35 2.70
CA ALA A 25 -18.17 -37.35 2.54
C ALA A 25 -17.74 -36.36 1.44
N THR A 26 -18.44 -36.33 0.30
CA THR A 26 -18.17 -35.38 -0.79
C THR A 26 -18.41 -33.96 -0.33
N PHE A 27 -19.51 -33.68 0.36
CA PHE A 27 -19.78 -32.33 0.91
C PHE A 27 -18.70 -31.88 1.90
N ALA A 28 -18.30 -32.77 2.81
CA ALA A 28 -17.21 -32.45 3.77
C ALA A 28 -15.87 -32.21 3.05
N SER A 29 -15.56 -32.98 2.02
CA SER A 29 -14.36 -32.83 1.19
C SER A 29 -14.37 -31.48 0.43
N VAL A 30 -15.46 -31.11 -0.22
CA VAL A 30 -15.60 -29.83 -0.93
C VAL A 30 -15.47 -28.66 0.05
N ARG A 31 -16.09 -28.75 1.22
CA ARG A 31 -15.97 -27.72 2.26
C ARG A 31 -14.53 -27.57 2.76
N SER A 32 -13.81 -28.68 2.94
CA SER A 32 -12.41 -28.69 3.33
C SER A 32 -11.52 -28.08 2.24
N ALA A 33 -11.73 -28.47 0.99
CA ALA A 33 -10.99 -27.94 -0.16
C ALA A 33 -11.18 -26.42 -0.31
N ASN A 34 -12.42 -25.93 -0.15
CA ASN A 34 -12.70 -24.49 -0.22
C ASN A 34 -12.03 -23.70 0.92
N ARG A 35 -11.93 -24.27 2.12
CA ARG A 35 -11.18 -23.64 3.22
C ARG A 35 -9.70 -23.60 2.93
N ALA A 36 -9.12 -24.69 2.44
CA ALA A 36 -7.72 -24.77 2.07
C ALA A 36 -7.37 -23.76 0.96
N ALA A 37 -8.23 -23.65 -0.07
CA ALA A 37 -8.06 -22.67 -1.14
C ALA A 37 -8.06 -21.22 -0.62
N ARG A 38 -9.00 -20.85 0.25
CA ARG A 38 -9.03 -19.51 0.88
C ARG A 38 -7.79 -19.23 1.72
N THR A 39 -7.31 -20.24 2.48
CA THR A 39 -6.09 -20.08 3.29
C THR A 39 -4.87 -19.89 2.38
N ALA A 40 -4.76 -20.65 1.30
CA ALA A 40 -3.68 -20.50 0.32
C ALA A 40 -3.70 -19.12 -0.35
N GLU A 41 -4.87 -18.64 -0.75
CA GLU A 41 -5.05 -17.28 -1.31
C GLU A 41 -4.60 -16.20 -0.32
N LEU A 42 -5.04 -16.25 0.94
CA LEU A 42 -4.64 -15.29 1.96
C LEU A 42 -3.13 -15.33 2.22
N THR A 43 -2.51 -16.52 2.19
CA THR A 43 -1.06 -16.67 2.36
C THR A 43 -0.31 -16.07 1.17
N LEU A 44 -0.79 -16.31 -0.05
CA LEU A 44 -0.21 -15.73 -1.26
C LEU A 44 -0.28 -14.19 -1.22
N LEU A 45 -1.44 -13.64 -0.93
CA LEU A 45 -1.62 -12.18 -0.82
C LEU A 45 -0.77 -11.57 0.29
N ALA A 46 -0.60 -12.26 1.42
CA ALA A 46 0.31 -11.80 2.48
C ALA A 46 1.77 -11.79 2.02
N GLY A 47 2.17 -12.76 1.20
CA GLY A 47 3.50 -12.84 0.58
C GLY A 47 3.76 -11.79 -0.49
N LEU A 48 2.73 -11.16 -1.05
CA LEU A 48 2.86 -10.11 -2.07
C LEU A 48 2.68 -8.69 -1.50
N ARG A 49 2.60 -8.55 -0.19
CA ARG A 49 2.36 -7.26 0.44
C ARG A 49 3.58 -6.34 0.36
N PRO A 50 3.49 -5.17 -0.30
CA PRO A 50 4.52 -4.16 -0.24
C PRO A 50 4.47 -3.43 1.11
N LEU A 51 5.60 -2.86 1.53
CA LEU A 51 5.68 -1.97 2.68
C LEU A 51 6.74 -0.91 2.41
N LEU A 52 6.30 0.33 2.23
CA LEU A 52 7.20 1.45 2.00
C LEU A 52 7.63 2.08 3.33
N LEU A 53 8.93 2.24 3.49
CA LEU A 53 9.57 3.00 4.56
C LEU A 53 10.48 4.07 3.95
N PRO A 54 10.89 5.10 4.71
CA PRO A 54 12.03 5.93 4.30
C PRO A 54 13.22 5.03 4.03
N SER A 55 14.00 5.33 3.00
CA SER A 55 15.25 4.61 2.74
C SER A 55 16.24 4.84 3.88
N ARG A 56 17.35 4.12 3.92
CA ARG A 56 18.37 4.29 4.95
C ARG A 56 19.28 5.47 4.61
N LEU A 57 19.92 6.06 5.59
CA LEU A 57 20.84 7.17 5.38
C LEU A 57 22.02 6.83 4.45
N GLU A 58 22.46 5.57 4.48
CA GLU A 58 23.51 5.04 3.63
C GLU A 58 23.04 4.59 2.23
N ASP A 59 21.74 4.62 1.95
CA ASP A 59 21.20 4.25 0.64
C ASP A 59 21.57 5.30 -0.42
N PRO A 60 21.70 4.90 -1.69
CA PRO A 60 22.12 5.80 -2.76
C PRO A 60 21.17 6.99 -2.93
N THR A 61 21.76 8.14 -3.20
CA THR A 61 21.03 9.37 -3.55
C THR A 61 20.16 9.17 -4.79
N GLN A 62 18.93 9.63 -4.74
CA GLN A 62 17.95 9.56 -5.82
C GLN A 62 17.91 10.89 -6.60
N LYS A 63 17.95 10.82 -7.92
CA LYS A 63 17.67 11.95 -8.82
C LYS A 63 16.22 11.87 -9.28
N VAL A 64 15.41 12.79 -8.80
CA VAL A 64 13.96 12.81 -9.05
C VAL A 64 13.67 13.88 -10.09
N THR A 65 13.46 13.46 -11.35
CA THR A 65 13.17 14.38 -12.46
C THR A 65 11.65 14.46 -12.67
N PHE A 66 11.14 15.67 -12.71
CA PHE A 66 9.74 15.99 -12.96
C PHE A 66 9.47 16.16 -14.46
N VAL A 67 8.19 16.23 -14.86
CA VAL A 67 7.78 16.31 -16.27
C VAL A 67 8.20 17.60 -16.99
N ASP A 68 8.59 18.62 -16.25
CA ASP A 68 9.11 19.90 -16.71
C ASP A 68 10.65 20.01 -16.63
N ASP A 69 11.31 18.85 -16.63
CA ASP A 69 12.78 18.69 -16.58
C ASP A 69 13.45 19.25 -15.30
N ARG A 70 12.66 19.61 -14.29
CA ARG A 70 13.21 19.95 -12.97
C ARG A 70 13.67 18.70 -12.26
N THR A 71 14.82 18.78 -11.60
CA THR A 71 15.39 17.65 -10.88
C THR A 71 15.67 18.03 -9.43
N LEU A 72 15.11 17.26 -8.50
CA LEU A 72 15.51 17.27 -7.10
C LEU A 72 16.51 16.15 -6.83
N VAL A 73 17.42 16.40 -5.92
CA VAL A 73 18.39 15.42 -5.43
C VAL A 73 18.01 15.08 -3.99
N VAL A 74 17.72 13.79 -3.73
CA VAL A 74 17.25 13.33 -2.43
C VAL A 74 18.20 12.28 -1.89
N GLY A 75 18.80 12.54 -0.76
CA GLY A 75 19.67 11.59 -0.05
C GLY A 75 18.90 10.39 0.52
N GLY A 76 19.65 9.37 0.90
CA GLY A 76 19.08 8.24 1.63
C GLY A 76 18.43 8.71 2.93
N GLY A 77 17.23 8.20 3.25
CA GLY A 77 16.47 8.58 4.44
C GLY A 77 15.91 10.00 4.45
N GLU A 78 16.00 10.71 3.34
CA GLU A 78 15.67 12.13 3.27
C GLU A 78 14.42 12.42 2.45
N GLY A 79 13.86 13.61 2.70
CA GLY A 79 12.94 14.32 1.85
C GLY A 79 13.56 15.59 1.31
N ALA A 80 13.05 16.05 0.17
CA ALA A 80 13.41 17.32 -0.44
C ALA A 80 12.16 18.12 -0.79
N GLY A 81 12.23 19.42 -0.63
CA GLY A 81 11.19 20.34 -1.05
C GLY A 81 11.83 21.64 -1.56
N GLU A 82 11.40 22.09 -2.73
CA GLU A 82 11.88 23.32 -3.34
C GLU A 82 10.72 24.10 -3.96
N PHE A 83 10.76 25.43 -3.78
CA PHE A 83 9.91 26.35 -4.51
C PHE A 83 10.74 26.99 -5.63
N ILE A 84 10.39 26.67 -6.88
CA ILE A 84 11.15 27.12 -8.06
C ILE A 84 10.15 27.72 -9.07
N GLY A 85 10.38 28.97 -9.45
CA GLY A 85 9.46 29.70 -10.33
C GLY A 85 8.11 29.92 -9.66
N GLU A 86 7.09 29.22 -10.16
CA GLU A 86 5.72 29.29 -9.62
C GLU A 86 5.22 27.92 -9.15
N ALA A 87 6.13 26.96 -8.89
CA ALA A 87 5.78 25.61 -8.51
C ALA A 87 6.52 25.14 -7.26
N VAL A 88 5.86 24.31 -6.47
CA VAL A 88 6.45 23.59 -5.34
C VAL A 88 6.71 22.17 -5.78
N TYR A 89 7.93 21.70 -5.61
CA TYR A 89 8.38 20.34 -5.91
C TYR A 89 8.73 19.63 -4.62
N LEU A 90 8.24 18.41 -4.45
CA LEU A 90 8.43 17.60 -3.26
C LEU A 90 8.90 16.19 -3.67
N ALA A 91 9.82 15.64 -2.92
CA ALA A 91 10.26 14.26 -3.12
C ALA A 91 10.68 13.63 -1.79
N ALA A 92 10.69 12.31 -1.73
CA ALA A 92 11.23 11.55 -0.61
C ALA A 92 11.85 10.25 -1.10
N SER A 93 13.00 9.90 -0.52
CA SER A 93 13.65 8.61 -0.77
C SER A 93 12.97 7.50 0.03
N LEU A 94 12.56 6.46 -0.66
CA LEU A 94 11.79 5.35 -0.10
C LEU A 94 12.48 4.01 -0.36
N ARG A 95 12.22 3.05 0.51
CA ARG A 95 12.59 1.65 0.32
C ARG A 95 11.35 0.77 0.50
N ASN A 96 11.17 -0.17 -0.41
CA ASN A 96 10.16 -1.20 -0.24
C ASN A 96 10.76 -2.36 0.58
N VAL A 97 10.39 -2.44 1.86
CA VAL A 97 10.81 -3.52 2.75
C VAL A 97 9.85 -4.71 2.74
N GLY A 98 8.76 -4.60 1.99
CA GLY A 98 7.81 -5.69 1.77
C GLY A 98 8.26 -6.66 0.71
N SER A 99 7.46 -7.70 0.48
CA SER A 99 7.76 -8.80 -0.44
C SER A 99 7.19 -8.61 -1.85
N GLY A 100 6.17 -7.75 -2.00
CA GLY A 100 5.55 -7.45 -3.28
C GLY A 100 6.06 -6.15 -3.91
N ILE A 101 5.73 -5.93 -5.18
CA ILE A 101 5.99 -4.65 -5.85
C ILE A 101 5.03 -3.60 -5.30
N ALA A 102 5.55 -2.46 -4.84
CA ALA A 102 4.73 -1.32 -4.47
C ALA A 102 4.39 -0.48 -5.70
N VAL A 103 3.10 -0.21 -5.88
CA VAL A 103 2.57 0.70 -6.91
C VAL A 103 2.00 1.92 -6.21
N LEU A 104 2.59 3.08 -6.44
CA LEU A 104 2.13 4.32 -5.83
C LEU A 104 0.93 4.86 -6.60
N HIS A 105 -0.16 5.18 -5.89
CA HIS A 105 -1.41 5.64 -6.49
C HIS A 105 -1.65 7.13 -6.28
N GLY A 106 -1.31 7.64 -5.08
CA GLY A 106 -1.60 9.01 -4.73
C GLY A 106 -0.87 9.49 -3.50
N TRP A 107 -1.01 10.78 -3.24
CA TRP A 107 -0.38 11.43 -2.10
C TRP A 107 -1.27 12.55 -1.56
N ARG A 108 -1.05 12.87 -0.28
CA ARG A 108 -1.69 14.00 0.40
C ARG A 108 -0.65 14.74 1.23
N PHE A 109 -0.59 16.05 1.07
CA PHE A 109 0.34 16.92 1.79
C PHE A 109 -0.34 17.57 3.00
N TYR A 110 0.47 17.81 4.04
CA TYR A 110 0.12 18.61 5.20
C TYR A 110 1.29 19.53 5.55
N PRO A 111 1.03 20.82 5.80
CA PRO A 111 2.07 21.82 6.07
C PRO A 111 2.66 21.73 7.48
N GLU A 112 2.36 20.67 8.20
CA GLU A 112 2.72 20.48 9.62
C GLU A 112 2.97 19.00 9.92
N ARG A 113 3.53 18.71 11.08
CA ARG A 113 3.65 17.35 11.59
C ARG A 113 2.30 16.82 12.05
N ARG A 114 1.78 15.81 11.38
CA ARG A 114 0.48 15.16 11.71
C ARG A 114 0.66 14.04 12.71
N THR A 115 -0.10 14.11 13.81
CA THR A 115 -0.10 13.08 14.86
C THR A 115 -1.42 12.31 14.95
N GLN A 116 -2.42 12.68 14.14
CA GLN A 116 -3.74 12.03 14.13
C GLN A 116 -3.63 10.54 13.80
N THR A 117 -4.48 9.76 14.49
CA THR A 117 -4.47 8.30 14.42
C THR A 117 -5.34 7.73 13.31
N ASP A 118 -6.34 8.48 12.86
CA ASP A 118 -7.27 8.02 11.84
C ASP A 118 -6.69 8.19 10.43
N PRO A 119 -6.97 7.25 9.51
CA PRO A 119 -6.55 7.38 8.12
C PRO A 119 -7.31 8.51 7.43
N PRO A 120 -6.70 9.20 6.45
CA PRO A 120 -7.41 10.13 5.59
C PRO A 120 -8.38 9.40 4.65
N GLY A 121 -9.41 10.11 4.17
CA GLY A 121 -10.30 9.59 3.14
C GLY A 121 -9.56 9.36 1.82
N LEU A 122 -9.94 8.33 1.08
CA LEU A 122 -9.28 8.00 -0.20
C LEU A 122 -9.50 9.07 -1.29
N ASP A 123 -10.59 9.80 -1.21
CA ASP A 123 -10.95 10.92 -2.07
C ASP A 123 -10.10 12.18 -1.84
N GLU A 124 -9.37 12.22 -0.72
CA GLU A 124 -8.49 13.32 -0.36
C GLU A 124 -7.08 13.21 -0.97
N PHE A 125 -6.78 12.11 -1.66
CA PHE A 125 -5.48 11.90 -2.28
C PHE A 125 -5.40 12.50 -3.68
N THR A 126 -4.37 13.29 -3.91
CA THR A 126 -3.95 13.72 -5.24
C THR A 126 -3.33 12.54 -5.98
N ARG A 127 -3.84 12.20 -7.16
CA ARG A 127 -3.28 11.13 -7.99
C ARG A 127 -1.89 11.52 -8.50
N LEU A 128 -1.02 10.53 -8.60
CA LEU A 128 0.25 10.70 -9.28
C LEU A 128 0.04 10.93 -10.79
N THR A 129 0.87 11.77 -11.37
CA THR A 129 0.83 12.06 -12.82
C THR A 129 1.49 10.98 -13.67
N ARG A 130 2.23 10.09 -13.04
CA ARG A 130 2.86 8.91 -13.64
C ARG A 130 2.87 7.75 -12.66
N ASP A 131 2.91 6.54 -13.17
CA ASP A 131 3.05 5.35 -12.36
C ASP A 131 4.48 5.23 -11.81
N LEU A 132 4.58 5.02 -10.51
CA LEU A 132 5.84 4.75 -9.81
C LEU A 132 5.75 3.36 -9.18
N TYR A 133 6.76 2.55 -9.48
CA TYR A 133 6.86 1.17 -9.01
C TYR A 133 8.14 1.00 -8.21
N LEU A 134 8.05 0.38 -7.03
CA LEU A 134 9.21 -0.01 -6.25
C LEU A 134 9.20 -1.53 -6.06
N ALA A 135 10.20 -2.21 -6.63
CA ALA A 135 10.36 -3.66 -6.44
C ALA A 135 10.68 -4.00 -4.98
N ALA A 136 10.42 -5.24 -4.59
CA ALA A 136 10.73 -5.72 -3.24
C ALA A 136 12.22 -5.58 -2.93
N GLY A 137 12.55 -4.99 -1.79
CA GLY A 137 13.93 -4.74 -1.34
C GLY A 137 14.61 -3.54 -1.96
N GLU A 138 14.07 -2.95 -3.04
CA GLU A 138 14.68 -1.86 -3.77
C GLU A 138 14.45 -0.49 -3.12
N VAL A 139 15.36 0.42 -3.45
CA VAL A 139 15.27 1.84 -3.14
C VAL A 139 14.74 2.60 -4.35
N GLY A 140 13.88 3.54 -4.10
CA GLY A 140 13.33 4.43 -5.10
C GLY A 140 12.87 5.73 -4.44
N PHE A 141 11.88 6.37 -5.03
CA PHE A 141 11.41 7.65 -4.51
C PHE A 141 9.90 7.82 -4.73
N TRP A 142 9.34 8.73 -3.96
CA TRP A 142 8.08 9.38 -4.25
C TRP A 142 8.34 10.81 -4.71
N GLN A 143 7.45 11.34 -5.58
CA GLN A 143 7.44 12.74 -5.98
C GLN A 143 6.02 13.30 -6.00
N GLY A 144 5.89 14.57 -5.64
CA GLY A 144 4.68 15.37 -5.75
C GLY A 144 5.01 16.79 -6.18
N SER A 145 4.05 17.48 -6.79
CA SER A 145 4.25 18.89 -7.14
C SER A 145 2.93 19.64 -7.15
N PHE A 146 2.99 20.91 -6.72
CA PHE A 146 1.93 21.88 -6.91
C PHE A 146 2.40 22.86 -7.97
N ARG A 147 1.71 22.89 -9.12
CA ARG A 147 2.07 23.75 -10.27
C ARG A 147 1.05 24.84 -10.55
N ASP A 148 -0.10 24.77 -9.93
CA ASP A 148 -1.14 25.78 -10.01
C ASP A 148 -1.23 26.50 -8.67
N ALA A 149 -0.95 27.79 -8.68
CA ALA A 149 -1.02 28.64 -7.49
C ALA A 149 -2.45 28.73 -6.89
N ALA A 150 -3.47 28.41 -7.69
CA ALA A 150 -4.86 28.33 -7.24
C ALA A 150 -5.23 26.95 -6.68
N ALA A 151 -4.37 25.94 -6.82
CA ALA A 151 -4.65 24.60 -6.32
C ALA A 151 -4.71 24.58 -4.78
N PRO A 152 -5.67 23.83 -4.21
CA PRO A 152 -5.73 23.63 -2.77
C PRO A 152 -4.39 23.08 -2.24
N GLY A 153 -3.89 23.67 -1.16
CA GLY A 153 -2.64 23.26 -0.52
C GLY A 153 -1.36 23.87 -1.10
N PHE A 154 -1.45 24.62 -2.24
CA PHE A 154 -0.26 25.26 -2.82
C PHE A 154 0.38 26.28 -1.87
N ALA A 155 -0.43 27.20 -1.35
CA ALA A 155 0.08 28.28 -0.49
C ALA A 155 0.69 27.74 0.81
N GLU A 156 0.05 26.71 1.38
CA GLU A 156 0.51 26.04 2.59
C GLU A 156 1.81 25.26 2.32
N ALA A 157 1.89 24.55 1.19
CA ALA A 157 3.08 23.81 0.80
C ALA A 157 4.26 24.78 0.57
N ARG A 158 4.01 25.88 -0.17
CA ARG A 158 5.01 26.92 -0.38
C ARG A 158 5.53 27.48 0.95
N ALA A 159 4.61 27.89 1.83
CA ALA A 159 4.99 28.46 3.13
C ALA A 159 5.81 27.47 3.98
N ALA A 160 5.42 26.20 4.03
CA ALA A 160 6.15 25.17 4.78
C ALA A 160 7.57 24.96 4.22
N ILE A 161 7.75 24.96 2.90
CA ILE A 161 9.04 24.76 2.26
C ILE A 161 9.93 26.02 2.41
N GLU A 162 9.40 27.22 2.17
CA GLU A 162 10.15 28.49 2.31
C GLU A 162 10.58 28.75 3.76
N SER A 163 9.72 28.42 4.73
CA SER A 163 10.05 28.55 6.16
C SER A 163 10.93 27.41 6.69
N ARG A 164 11.19 26.38 5.89
CA ARG A 164 11.86 25.13 6.31
C ARG A 164 11.19 24.48 7.53
N GLY A 165 9.88 24.52 7.56
CA GLY A 165 9.08 23.90 8.60
C GLY A 165 8.99 22.37 8.47
N ASP A 166 8.43 21.73 9.50
CA ASP A 166 8.00 20.34 9.40
C ASP A 166 6.86 20.25 8.40
N TRP A 167 6.82 19.15 7.64
CA TRP A 167 5.66 18.80 6.82
C TRP A 167 5.42 17.30 6.83
N THR A 168 4.25 16.89 6.40
CA THR A 168 3.86 15.48 6.37
C THR A 168 3.32 15.12 5.00
N VAL A 169 3.61 13.91 4.55
CA VAL A 169 2.95 13.32 3.38
C VAL A 169 2.37 11.97 3.74
N ASP A 170 1.14 11.75 3.34
CA ASP A 170 0.50 10.44 3.31
C ASP A 170 0.59 9.90 1.89
N LEU A 171 1.09 8.69 1.73
CA LEU A 171 1.18 7.99 0.46
C LEU A 171 0.17 6.84 0.42
N LEU A 172 -0.67 6.84 -0.61
CA LEU A 172 -1.54 5.73 -0.96
C LEU A 172 -0.84 4.87 -2.00
N TYR A 173 -0.66 3.60 -1.71
CA TYR A 173 -0.04 2.63 -2.60
C TYR A 173 -0.66 1.24 -2.41
N GLY A 174 -0.39 0.34 -3.33
CA GLY A 174 -0.87 -1.04 -3.29
C GLY A 174 0.12 -2.02 -3.88
N ASP A 175 -0.29 -3.27 -3.95
CA ASP A 175 0.43 -4.30 -4.69
C ASP A 175 0.16 -4.20 -6.21
N ALA A 176 1.00 -4.87 -7.00
CA ALA A 176 0.85 -4.89 -8.47
C ALA A 176 -0.38 -5.67 -8.94
N GLU A 177 -0.95 -6.53 -8.09
CA GLU A 177 -2.14 -7.33 -8.41
C GLU A 177 -3.44 -6.55 -8.11
N GLY A 178 -3.35 -5.38 -7.45
CA GLY A 178 -4.50 -4.54 -7.09
C GLY A 178 -5.34 -5.06 -5.93
N GLY A 179 -4.82 -6.01 -5.15
CA GLY A 179 -5.55 -6.65 -4.05
C GLY A 179 -5.36 -6.04 -2.67
N GLN A 180 -4.36 -5.21 -2.47
CA GLN A 180 -4.01 -4.68 -1.16
C GLN A 180 -3.51 -3.25 -1.25
N ARG A 181 -4.33 -2.30 -0.80
CA ARG A 181 -3.94 -0.89 -0.69
C ARG A 181 -3.58 -0.55 0.74
N MET A 182 -2.65 0.37 0.88
CA MET A 182 -2.15 0.86 2.15
C MET A 182 -1.93 2.36 2.09
N ILE A 183 -2.03 3.00 3.24
CA ILE A 183 -1.63 4.38 3.43
C ILE A 183 -0.46 4.38 4.41
N SER A 184 0.61 5.09 4.06
CA SER A 184 1.74 5.32 4.95
C SER A 184 1.99 6.80 5.13
N ARG A 185 2.14 7.22 6.38
CA ARG A 185 2.45 8.60 6.75
C ARG A 185 3.93 8.78 6.99
N TYR A 186 4.48 9.84 6.41
CA TYR A 186 5.86 10.24 6.60
C TYR A 186 5.92 11.68 7.07
N ALA A 187 6.56 11.91 8.21
CA ALA A 187 6.90 13.24 8.68
C ALA A 187 8.28 13.63 8.14
N MET A 188 8.37 14.84 7.63
CA MET A 188 9.61 15.43 7.14
C MET A 188 10.06 16.48 8.14
N VAL A 189 11.17 16.21 8.81
CA VAL A 189 11.73 17.05 9.87
C VAL A 189 12.96 17.78 9.31
N PRO A 190 13.01 19.11 9.36
CA PRO A 190 14.11 19.87 8.78
C PRO A 190 15.43 19.52 9.45
N ARG A 191 16.52 19.56 8.67
CA ARG A 191 17.90 19.32 9.11
C ARG A 191 18.71 20.61 9.06
N GLU A 192 19.72 20.72 9.90
CA GLU A 192 20.63 21.87 9.92
C GLU A 192 21.45 22.00 8.64
N ASP A 193 21.82 20.87 8.03
CA ASP A 193 22.63 20.80 6.80
C ASP A 193 21.84 20.98 5.50
N GLY A 194 20.55 21.18 5.58
CA GLY A 194 19.62 21.29 4.46
C GLY A 194 18.79 20.02 4.26
N GLY A 195 17.67 20.14 3.51
CA GLY A 195 16.75 19.04 3.32
C GLY A 195 15.92 18.69 4.57
N TRP A 196 15.30 17.54 4.55
CA TRP A 196 14.46 17.01 5.63
C TRP A 196 14.80 15.55 5.89
N LEU A 197 14.81 15.15 7.15
CA LEU A 197 14.85 13.75 7.55
C LEU A 197 13.44 13.16 7.41
N ALA A 198 13.29 12.09 6.64
CA ALA A 198 12.03 11.37 6.50
C ALA A 198 11.85 10.38 7.65
N GLN A 199 10.74 10.48 8.35
CA GLN A 199 10.38 9.60 9.46
C GLN A 199 9.06 8.88 9.17
N ALA A 200 9.04 7.55 9.27
CA ALA A 200 7.81 6.80 9.19
C ALA A 200 6.95 7.08 10.43
N GLY A 201 5.74 7.51 10.23
CA GLY A 201 4.77 7.75 11.29
C GLY A 201 3.84 6.55 11.48
N ARG A 202 2.90 6.37 10.58
CA ARG A 202 1.83 5.37 10.71
C ARG A 202 1.54 4.69 9.38
N HIS A 203 1.08 3.43 9.47
CA HIS A 203 0.57 2.67 8.34
C HIS A 203 -0.86 2.24 8.61
N TRP A 204 -1.72 2.27 7.59
CA TRP A 204 -3.08 1.75 7.64
C TRP A 204 -3.32 0.80 6.47
N ASN A 205 -4.06 -0.26 6.76
CA ASN A 205 -4.65 -1.09 5.72
C ASN A 205 -5.91 -0.39 5.19
N VAL A 206 -6.11 -0.38 3.88
CA VAL A 206 -7.32 0.18 3.25
C VAL A 206 -8.36 -0.93 3.00
N ASP A 207 -7.91 -2.06 2.50
CA ASP A 207 -8.78 -3.15 2.05
C ASP A 207 -8.92 -4.28 3.09
N ARG A 208 -8.35 -4.10 4.28
CA ARG A 208 -8.43 -5.03 5.42
C ARG A 208 -8.51 -4.23 6.72
N ASP A 209 -9.04 -4.88 7.74
CA ASP A 209 -9.04 -4.31 9.09
C ASP A 209 -7.62 -3.98 9.56
N ASP A 210 -7.47 -2.83 10.22
CA ASP A 210 -6.21 -2.48 10.87
C ASP A 210 -6.02 -3.40 12.09
N PRO A 211 -4.84 -3.99 12.29
CA PRO A 211 -4.57 -4.89 13.41
C PRO A 211 -4.49 -4.19 14.78
N ARG A 212 -4.72 -2.89 14.82
CA ARG A 212 -4.62 -2.05 16.03
C ARG A 212 -5.97 -1.63 16.56
#